data_b6cd27f6214ce34f80da66ba5ab62fcb
#
_entry.id   b6cd27f6214ce34f80da66ba5ab62fcb
#
_cell.length_a   1.000
_cell.length_b   1.000
_cell.length_c   1.000
_cell.angle_alpha   90.00
_cell.angle_beta   90.00
_cell.angle_gamma   90.00
#
_symmetry.space_group_name_H-M   'P 1'
#
loop_
_entity.id
_entity.type
_entity.pdbx_description
1 polymer ?
#
loop_
_entity_poly.entity_id
_entity_poly.type
_entity_poly.pdbx_seq_one_letter_code
_entity_poly.pdbx_strand_id
1 'polypeptide(L)' 'MSAEQSPKIVIVDESPIRAAILEEGLREAGFTQVVHIREMQSLLARIYAVDPDIILIDLENPSRDVLEAMF' A
#
# COMPACT_ATOMS: atom_id res chain seq x y z
N MET A 1 -13.79 -16.30 -14.08
CA MET A 1 -13.10 -15.51 -13.08
C MET A 1 -12.13 -16.36 -12.30
N SER A 2 -11.05 -15.79 -12.02
CA SER A 2 -10.05 -16.52 -11.29
C SER A 2 -10.14 -16.18 -9.82
N ALA A 3 -10.78 -17.02 -9.07
CA ALA A 3 -10.87 -16.84 -7.63
C ALA A 3 -9.51 -16.96 -6.98
N GLU A 4 -8.57 -17.50 -7.71
CA GLU A 4 -7.22 -17.71 -7.19
C GLU A 4 -6.40 -16.44 -7.15
N GLN A 5 -6.80 -15.42 -7.90
CA GLN A 5 -6.03 -14.19 -7.95
C GLN A 5 -6.52 -13.20 -6.94
N SER A 6 -5.72 -13.01 -5.93
CA SER A 6 -5.97 -11.96 -4.95
C SER A 6 -5.63 -10.61 -5.57
N PRO A 7 -6.35 -9.55 -5.17
CA PRO A 7 -5.96 -8.21 -5.60
C PRO A 7 -4.58 -7.86 -5.06
N LYS A 8 -3.86 -7.06 -5.81
CA LYS A 8 -2.57 -6.57 -5.38
C LYS A 8 -2.79 -5.32 -4.54
N ILE A 9 -2.32 -5.32 -3.33
CA ILE A 9 -2.55 -4.24 -2.37
C ILE A 9 -1.24 -3.58 -2.03
N VAL A 10 -1.21 -2.26 -2.08
CA VAL A 10 -0.08 -1.48 -1.62
C VAL A 10 -0.48 -0.76 -0.34
N ILE A 11 0.34 -0.88 0.67
CA ILE A 11 0.17 -0.14 1.93
C ILE A 11 1.20 0.96 1.94
N VAL A 12 0.75 2.21 2.02
CA VAL A 12 1.61 3.37 2.14
C VAL A 12 1.53 3.86 3.57
N ASP A 13 2.55 3.59 4.35
CA ASP A 13 2.56 3.93 5.76
C ASP A 13 4.00 4.13 6.21
N GLU A 14 4.25 5.24 6.89
CA GLU A 14 5.56 5.54 7.41
C GLU A 14 5.92 4.69 8.62
N SER A 15 4.93 4.13 9.28
CA SER A 15 5.14 3.31 10.47
C SER A 15 5.25 1.84 10.08
N PRO A 16 6.42 1.22 10.25
CA PRO A 16 6.55 -0.21 9.93
C PRO A 16 5.71 -1.08 10.84
N ILE A 17 5.44 -0.62 12.05
CA ILE A 17 4.64 -1.40 13.00
C ILE A 17 3.19 -1.45 12.55
N ARG A 18 2.61 -0.30 12.18
CA ARG A 18 1.24 -0.28 11.69
C ARG A 18 1.10 -1.05 10.39
N ALA A 19 2.07 -0.88 9.50
CA ALA A 19 2.03 -1.58 8.22
C ALA A 19 2.09 -3.08 8.42
N ALA A 20 2.89 -3.54 9.37
CA ALA A 20 3.00 -4.96 9.65
C ALA A 20 1.68 -5.52 10.17
N ILE A 21 0.99 -4.76 11.01
CA ILE A 21 -0.30 -5.19 11.55
C ILE A 21 -1.33 -5.27 10.43
N LEU A 22 -1.35 -4.26 9.56
CA LEU A 22 -2.27 -4.26 8.42
C LEU A 22 -1.99 -5.42 7.47
N GLU A 23 -0.71 -5.64 7.18
CA GLU A 23 -0.31 -6.71 6.29
C GLU A 23 -0.73 -8.07 6.85
N GLU A 24 -0.50 -8.27 8.12
CA GLU A 24 -0.87 -9.52 8.77
C GLU A 24 -2.38 -9.74 8.71
N GLY A 25 -3.15 -8.71 9.02
CA GLY A 25 -4.60 -8.81 8.96
C GLY A 25 -5.10 -9.12 7.55
N LEU A 26 -4.49 -8.50 6.54
CA LEU A 26 -4.87 -8.75 5.16
C LEU A 26 -4.54 -10.17 4.75
N ARG A 27 -3.39 -10.68 5.16
CA ARG A 27 -3.01 -12.06 4.84
C ARG A 27 -3.92 -13.06 5.51
N GLU A 28 -4.34 -12.79 6.75
CA GLU A 28 -5.29 -13.64 7.44
C GLU A 28 -6.65 -13.64 6.76
N ALA A 29 -6.99 -12.54 6.10
CA ALA A 29 -8.24 -12.45 5.35
C ALA A 29 -8.15 -13.09 3.97
N GLY A 30 -6.99 -13.58 3.58
CA GLY A 30 -6.82 -14.28 2.33
C GLY A 30 -6.11 -13.50 1.24
N PHE A 31 -5.70 -12.27 1.52
CA PHE A 31 -4.97 -11.46 0.55
C PHE A 31 -3.50 -11.81 0.61
N THR A 32 -2.95 -12.30 -0.49
CA THR A 32 -1.57 -12.77 -0.51
C THR A 32 -0.61 -11.83 -1.20
N GLN A 33 -1.12 -10.86 -1.96
CA GLN A 33 -0.28 -9.91 -2.68
C GLN A 33 -0.32 -8.55 -2.00
N VAL A 34 0.49 -8.40 -0.96
CA VAL A 34 0.55 -7.16 -0.18
C VAL A 34 1.96 -6.62 -0.23
N VAL A 35 2.10 -5.36 -0.61
CA VAL A 35 3.38 -4.67 -0.70
C VAL A 35 3.33 -3.45 0.19
N HIS A 36 4.38 -3.23 0.97
CA HIS A 36 4.48 -2.09 1.87
C HIS A 36 5.51 -1.10 1.34
N ILE A 37 5.10 0.15 1.17
CA ILE A 37 5.99 1.23 0.78
C ILE A 37 6.14 2.16 1.97
N ARG A 38 7.35 2.27 2.48
CA ARG A 38 7.67 3.12 3.62
C ARG A 38 8.22 4.47 3.18
N GLU A 39 8.93 4.48 2.07
CA GLU A 39 9.60 5.68 1.61
C GLU A 39 8.67 6.51 0.76
N MET A 40 8.54 7.77 1.11
CA MET A 40 7.71 8.69 0.36
C MET A 40 8.40 9.22 -0.88
N GLN A 41 9.72 9.10 -0.93
CA GLN A 41 10.47 9.54 -2.09
C GLN A 41 10.13 8.68 -3.30
N SER A 42 9.79 9.33 -4.39
CA SER A 42 9.40 8.64 -5.62
C SER A 42 8.19 7.72 -5.41
N LEU A 43 7.29 8.13 -4.52
CA LEU A 43 6.14 7.30 -4.16
C LEU A 43 5.31 6.92 -5.38
N LEU A 44 5.01 7.87 -6.25
CA LEU A 44 4.18 7.61 -7.41
C LEU A 44 4.82 6.59 -8.35
N ALA A 45 6.14 6.73 -8.56
CA ALA A 45 6.85 5.78 -9.41
C ALA A 45 6.83 4.38 -8.82
N ARG A 46 6.94 4.29 -7.49
CA ARG A 46 6.91 2.99 -6.83
C ARG A 46 5.54 2.34 -6.95
N ILE A 47 4.49 3.14 -6.82
CA ILE A 47 3.12 2.64 -6.97
C ILE A 47 2.89 2.17 -8.40
N TYR A 48 3.35 2.93 -9.37
CA TYR A 48 3.22 2.52 -10.77
C TYR A 48 3.96 1.21 -11.06
N ALA A 49 5.12 1.03 -10.43
CA ALA A 49 5.89 -0.19 -10.65
C ALA A 49 5.18 -1.41 -10.10
N VAL A 50 4.45 -1.25 -9.02
CA VAL A 50 3.68 -2.34 -8.42
C VAL A 50 2.38 -2.59 -9.18
N ASP A 51 1.79 -1.54 -9.71
CA ASP A 51 0.51 -1.60 -10.41
C ASP A 51 -0.57 -2.24 -9.55
N PRO A 52 -0.87 -1.65 -8.38
CA PRO A 52 -1.80 -2.25 -7.44
C PRO A 52 -3.25 -2.06 -7.83
N ASP A 53 -4.09 -2.95 -7.35
CA ASP A 53 -5.53 -2.83 -7.49
C ASP A 53 -6.10 -1.96 -6.38
N ILE A 54 -5.46 -1.99 -5.22
CA ILE A 54 -5.92 -1.24 -4.04
C ILE A 54 -4.72 -0.56 -3.41
N ILE A 55 -4.91 0.69 -3.02
CA ILE A 55 -3.89 1.46 -2.31
C ILE A 55 -4.46 1.88 -0.96
N LEU A 56 -3.80 1.46 0.10
CA LEU A 56 -4.17 1.85 1.46
C LEU A 56 -3.14 2.86 1.95
N ILE A 57 -3.60 4.07 2.19
CA ILE A 57 -2.73 5.15 2.66
C ILE A 57 -3.09 5.49 4.08
N ASP A 58 -2.11 5.36 4.96
CA ASP A 58 -2.29 5.68 6.36
C ASP A 58 -1.11 6.53 6.80
N LEU A 59 -1.22 7.81 6.54
CA LEU A 59 -0.18 8.77 6.88
C LEU A 59 -0.69 9.65 8.03
N GLU A 60 0.11 9.75 9.05
CA GLU A 60 -0.25 10.51 10.23
C GLU A 60 -0.36 12.00 9.90
N ASN A 61 0.62 12.51 9.17
CA ASN A 61 0.64 13.91 8.75
C ASN A 61 1.07 13.97 7.29
N PRO A 62 0.20 13.60 6.37
CA PRO A 62 0.59 13.61 4.96
C PRO A 62 0.83 15.05 4.51
N SER A 63 1.97 15.29 3.88
CA SER A 63 2.23 16.61 3.35
C SER A 63 1.34 16.84 2.14
N ARG A 64 1.12 18.12 1.84
CA ARG A 64 0.33 18.46 0.66
C ARG A 64 0.95 17.87 -0.60
N ASP A 65 2.28 17.89 -0.67
CA ASP A 65 2.98 17.37 -1.83
C ASP A 65 2.72 15.88 -2.03
N VAL A 66 2.68 15.13 -0.95
CA VAL A 66 2.38 13.70 -1.03
C VAL A 66 0.96 13.48 -1.55
N LEU A 67 0.01 14.24 -1.00
CA LEU A 67 -1.38 14.11 -1.42
C LEU A 67 -1.57 14.50 -2.87
N GLU A 68 -0.92 15.57 -3.30
CA GLU A 68 -1.02 16.02 -4.68
C GLU A 68 -0.43 15.02 -5.65
N ALA A 69 0.63 14.33 -5.25
CA ALA A 69 1.24 13.33 -6.10
C ALA A 69 0.34 12.12 -6.32
N MET A 70 -0.66 11.93 -5.45
CA MET A 70 -1.57 10.79 -5.56
C MET A 70 -2.77 11.10 -6.46
N PHE A 71 -2.97 12.33 -6.78
CA PHE A 71 -4.10 12.76 -7.58
C PHE A 71 -3.68 13.51 -8.82
#